data_3a3bcbaf1bc59cb06657b43680e76a8e
#
_entry.id   3a3bcbaf1bc59cb06657b43680e76a8e
#
_cell.length_a   1.000
_cell.length_b   1.000
_cell.length_c   1.000
_cell.angle_alpha   90.00
_cell.angle_beta   90.00
_cell.angle_gamma   90.00
#
_symmetry.space_group_name_H-M   'P 1'
#
loop_
_entity.id
_entity.type
_entity.pdbx_description
1 polymer ?
#
loop_
_entity_poly.entity_id
_entity_poly.type
_entity_poly.pdbx_seq_one_letter_code
_entity_poly.pdbx_strand_id
1 'polypeptide(L)'
;MSKNNGITLIALVITIVIMLLLAAVAIQMAMGENGLIAKSVQAQKQQAKSELYENVKLSYTNLKVKALENGQPIPEADLALSTTEFRDKYDIVGDDITDKQGNVIDTKANVLNIIQGTVAGGFTGSTSSPTPESWPKTVGGVTIPEEDKDKMVLKVKVSGNTGTIVLRGRTRSIDYGNSEGIQETNMYIIKQLTYNQGEYILKISNYSNFEVKAAREENIEIEILQWGKPDYTRIDENSTITLLENISKIYEPELDKVPITYVNGKFTEIPEWLFSNKITSKKMSSFIACKQITNIPENLFKTCINIEEFQDTFKECTGLRSIPENLFKYNTKVKRMYSIFDECRGLKNIPEKLFKYNTEVVDFSEVFSYCSGLISIPEELFKYNTEVKQFYREFTGCVGLRSIPKNLFKYNTKAKRMVEIFNKCTGLTSIPEELFKYNTEVKEFNSVFSWCIGLTSIPEELFKYNTTIENVSRSFETCYNITYIPEKIIEVVKKVKENGGSVNEVFAGCTSASNYSSIPSYMKE
;
A
#
# COMPACT_ATOMS: atom_id res chain seq x y z
N MET A 1 64.97 -2.12 -26.63
CA MET A 1 64.30 -3.36 -27.04
C MET A 1 62.91 -3.36 -26.46
N SER A 2 61.94 -2.99 -27.28
CA SER A 2 60.47 -2.99 -26.89
C SER A 2 59.98 -4.43 -26.98
N LYS A 3 59.55 -5.00 -25.89
CA LYS A 3 58.77 -6.27 -25.87
C LYS A 3 57.38 -6.02 -26.37
N ASN A 4 57.10 -6.34 -27.62
CA ASN A 4 55.74 -6.50 -28.11
C ASN A 4 55.12 -7.75 -27.45
N ASN A 5 54.28 -7.55 -26.46
CA ASN A 5 53.41 -8.59 -25.93
C ASN A 5 52.26 -8.80 -26.93
N GLY A 6 52.47 -9.66 -27.91
CA GLY A 6 51.38 -10.10 -28.80
C GLY A 6 50.34 -10.88 -27.99
N ILE A 7 49.07 -10.49 -28.13
CA ILE A 7 47.94 -11.27 -27.60
C ILE A 7 48.03 -12.65 -28.24
N THR A 8 48.08 -13.72 -27.44
CA THR A 8 48.12 -15.09 -27.97
C THR A 8 46.82 -15.38 -28.71
N LEU A 9 46.86 -16.16 -29.80
CA LEU A 9 45.71 -16.55 -30.59
C LEU A 9 44.56 -17.11 -29.69
N ILE A 10 44.94 -17.82 -28.65
CA ILE A 10 44.01 -18.37 -27.64
C ILE A 10 43.30 -17.25 -26.88
N ALA A 11 44.01 -16.21 -26.43
CA ALA A 11 43.37 -15.07 -25.72
C ALA A 11 42.41 -14.31 -26.64
N LEU A 12 42.77 -14.15 -27.92
CA LEU A 12 41.87 -13.53 -28.90
C LEU A 12 40.59 -14.35 -29.13
N VAL A 13 40.74 -15.68 -29.30
CA VAL A 13 39.58 -16.59 -29.48
C VAL A 13 38.68 -16.58 -28.24
N ILE A 14 39.25 -16.63 -27.03
CA ILE A 14 38.47 -16.56 -25.78
C ILE A 14 37.72 -15.23 -25.68
N THR A 15 38.36 -14.11 -26.03
CA THR A 15 37.71 -12.79 -26.00
C THR A 15 36.55 -12.71 -27.00
N ILE A 16 36.70 -13.24 -28.20
CA ILE A 16 35.63 -13.29 -29.21
C ILE A 16 34.48 -14.18 -28.74
N VAL A 17 34.75 -15.34 -28.16
CA VAL A 17 33.72 -16.24 -27.64
C VAL A 17 32.96 -15.58 -26.48
N ILE A 18 33.66 -14.90 -25.55
CA ILE A 18 33.00 -14.16 -24.45
C ILE A 18 32.16 -13.01 -25.00
N MET A 19 32.64 -12.25 -26.00
CA MET A 19 31.85 -11.18 -26.62
C MET A 19 30.58 -11.71 -27.33
N LEU A 20 30.69 -12.84 -28.01
CA LEU A 20 29.53 -13.48 -28.66
C LEU A 20 28.52 -14.00 -27.65
N LEU A 21 28.96 -14.59 -26.53
CA LEU A 21 28.10 -15.00 -25.44
C LEU A 21 27.39 -13.81 -24.76
N LEU A 22 28.13 -12.73 -24.50
CA LEU A 22 27.55 -11.51 -23.94
C LEU A 22 26.56 -10.85 -24.91
N ALA A 23 26.85 -10.84 -26.21
CA ALA A 23 25.92 -10.35 -27.23
C ALA A 23 24.67 -11.23 -27.31
N ALA A 24 24.78 -12.56 -27.25
CA ALA A 24 23.66 -13.47 -27.24
C ALA A 24 22.74 -13.26 -25.99
N VAL A 25 23.36 -13.11 -24.81
CA VAL A 25 22.63 -12.80 -23.57
C VAL A 25 21.94 -11.43 -23.64
N ALA A 26 22.62 -10.41 -24.18
CA ALA A 26 22.05 -9.08 -24.36
C ALA A 26 20.87 -9.08 -25.34
N ILE A 27 20.97 -9.84 -26.44
CA ILE A 27 19.89 -10.03 -27.42
C ILE A 27 18.72 -10.77 -26.78
N GLN A 28 18.98 -11.81 -25.99
CA GLN A 28 17.94 -12.58 -25.30
C GLN A 28 17.22 -11.73 -24.22
N MET A 29 17.97 -10.88 -23.49
CA MET A 29 17.39 -9.90 -22.55
C MET A 29 16.55 -8.82 -23.25
N ALA A 30 16.92 -8.42 -24.47
CA ALA A 30 16.19 -7.41 -25.23
C ALA A 30 14.98 -7.97 -25.99
N MET A 31 15.10 -9.16 -26.58
CA MET A 31 14.15 -9.73 -27.54
C MET A 31 13.40 -10.96 -27.03
N GLY A 32 13.72 -11.52 -25.84
CA GLY A 32 12.97 -12.65 -25.24
C GLY A 32 11.53 -12.28 -24.88
N GLU A 33 10.66 -13.27 -24.64
CA GLU A 33 9.25 -13.06 -24.24
C GLU A 33 9.08 -12.13 -23.03
N ASN A 34 10.08 -12.06 -22.13
CA ASN A 34 10.15 -11.14 -21.01
C ASN A 34 11.16 -10.00 -21.22
N GLY A 35 11.64 -9.79 -22.46
CA GLY A 35 12.65 -8.78 -22.79
C GLY A 35 12.13 -7.35 -22.72
N LEU A 36 13.06 -6.39 -22.69
CA LEU A 36 12.76 -4.96 -22.62
C LEU A 36 11.84 -4.49 -23.77
N ILE A 37 12.02 -5.05 -24.98
CA ILE A 37 11.19 -4.71 -26.15
C ILE A 37 9.77 -5.26 -25.95
N ALA A 38 9.61 -6.51 -25.50
CA ALA A 38 8.28 -7.08 -25.24
C ALA A 38 7.54 -6.30 -24.13
N LYS A 39 8.23 -5.92 -23.06
CA LYS A 39 7.67 -5.07 -21.99
C LYS A 39 7.29 -3.67 -22.47
N SER A 40 8.10 -3.06 -23.35
CA SER A 40 7.79 -1.76 -23.94
C SER A 40 6.56 -1.82 -24.83
N VAL A 41 6.43 -2.84 -25.67
CA VAL A 41 5.26 -3.05 -26.53
C VAL A 41 4.01 -3.33 -25.68
N GLN A 42 4.15 -4.12 -24.61
CA GLN A 42 3.03 -4.37 -23.69
C GLN A 42 2.59 -3.10 -22.96
N ALA A 43 3.54 -2.28 -22.50
CA ALA A 43 3.25 -0.98 -21.86
C ALA A 43 2.54 -0.03 -22.83
N GLN A 44 2.98 0.06 -24.09
CA GLN A 44 2.33 0.88 -25.12
C GLN A 44 0.90 0.41 -25.41
N LYS A 45 0.67 -0.92 -25.50
CA LYS A 45 -0.67 -1.48 -25.66
C LYS A 45 -1.58 -1.17 -24.47
N GLN A 46 -1.04 -1.26 -23.25
CA GLN A 46 -1.78 -0.94 -22.03
C GLN A 46 -2.15 0.55 -21.97
N GLN A 47 -1.23 1.43 -22.37
CA GLN A 47 -1.46 2.87 -22.46
C GLN A 47 -2.54 3.20 -23.49
N ALA A 48 -2.43 2.67 -24.72
CA ALA A 48 -3.43 2.87 -25.76
C ALA A 48 -4.82 2.40 -25.34
N LYS A 49 -4.90 1.29 -24.59
CA LYS A 49 -6.14 0.75 -24.03
C LYS A 49 -6.73 1.68 -22.96
N SER A 50 -5.90 2.21 -22.06
CA SER A 50 -6.33 3.17 -21.04
C SER A 50 -6.86 4.47 -21.66
N GLU A 51 -6.16 5.00 -22.68
CA GLU A 51 -6.59 6.20 -23.41
C GLU A 51 -7.92 5.98 -24.15
N LEU A 52 -8.11 4.83 -24.78
CA LEU A 52 -9.37 4.44 -25.39
C LEU A 52 -10.51 4.49 -24.38
N TYR A 53 -10.31 3.86 -23.21
CA TYR A 53 -11.35 3.78 -22.17
C TYR A 53 -11.73 5.15 -21.60
N GLU A 54 -10.75 6.03 -21.36
CA GLU A 54 -11.01 7.39 -20.90
C GLU A 54 -11.79 8.21 -21.95
N ASN A 55 -11.38 8.14 -23.22
CA ASN A 55 -12.05 8.86 -24.31
C ASN A 55 -13.51 8.42 -24.46
N VAL A 56 -13.77 7.10 -24.40
CA VAL A 56 -15.13 6.58 -24.55
C VAL A 56 -16.00 6.91 -23.35
N LYS A 57 -15.48 6.84 -22.11
CA LYS A 57 -16.19 7.28 -20.90
C LYS A 57 -16.55 8.76 -20.97
N LEU A 58 -15.61 9.59 -21.43
CA LEU A 58 -15.85 11.02 -21.59
C LEU A 58 -16.93 11.30 -22.63
N SER A 59 -16.86 10.65 -23.81
CA SER A 59 -17.86 10.77 -24.87
C SER A 59 -19.25 10.38 -24.37
N TYR A 60 -19.36 9.27 -23.63
CA TYR A 60 -20.64 8.83 -23.07
C TYR A 60 -21.17 9.76 -21.97
N THR A 61 -20.29 10.30 -21.14
CA THR A 61 -20.65 11.28 -20.11
C THR A 61 -21.21 12.55 -20.75
N ASN A 62 -20.58 13.05 -21.82
CA ASN A 62 -21.03 14.21 -22.56
C ASN A 62 -22.42 13.99 -23.21
N LEU A 63 -22.67 12.78 -23.73
CA LEU A 63 -23.98 12.41 -24.25
C LEU A 63 -25.06 12.40 -23.17
N LYS A 64 -24.74 11.85 -21.99
CA LYS A 64 -25.66 11.84 -20.83
C LYS A 64 -25.98 13.26 -20.37
N VAL A 65 -24.98 14.13 -20.25
CA VAL A 65 -25.18 15.53 -19.84
C VAL A 65 -26.10 16.25 -20.80
N LYS A 66 -25.84 16.14 -22.11
CA LYS A 66 -26.68 16.74 -23.15
C LYS A 66 -28.12 16.21 -23.14
N ALA A 67 -28.31 14.93 -22.91
CA ALA A 67 -29.65 14.33 -22.79
C ALA A 67 -30.40 14.88 -21.57
N LEU A 68 -29.74 14.97 -20.41
CA LEU A 68 -30.32 15.54 -19.19
C LEU A 68 -30.66 17.00 -19.33
N GLU A 69 -29.81 17.83 -19.96
CA GLU A 69 -30.06 19.25 -20.23
C GLU A 69 -31.27 19.46 -21.13
N ASN A 70 -31.53 18.53 -22.06
CA ASN A 70 -32.65 18.60 -23.00
C ASN A 70 -33.89 17.80 -22.55
N GLY A 71 -33.90 17.27 -21.33
CA GLY A 71 -35.01 16.46 -20.81
C GLY A 71 -35.27 15.15 -21.58
N GLN A 72 -34.24 14.63 -22.26
CA GLN A 72 -34.30 13.41 -23.05
C GLN A 72 -33.86 12.18 -22.19
N PRO A 73 -34.32 10.98 -22.52
CA PRO A 73 -33.85 9.76 -21.84
C PRO A 73 -32.34 9.56 -22.03
N ILE A 74 -31.70 8.89 -21.06
CA ILE A 74 -30.27 8.58 -21.13
C ILE A 74 -30.00 7.74 -22.38
N PRO A 75 -29.05 8.17 -23.26
CA PRO A 75 -28.75 7.45 -24.49
C PRO A 75 -28.09 6.09 -24.23
N GLU A 76 -28.25 5.18 -25.19
CA GLU A 76 -27.54 3.88 -25.14
C GLU A 76 -26.02 4.08 -25.24
N ALA A 77 -25.28 3.18 -24.60
CA ALA A 77 -23.83 3.31 -24.46
C ALA A 77 -23.06 3.22 -25.79
N ASP A 78 -23.59 2.48 -26.75
CA ASP A 78 -23.00 2.30 -28.08
C ASP A 78 -22.95 3.60 -28.89
N LEU A 79 -23.82 4.58 -28.58
CA LEU A 79 -23.77 5.90 -29.20
C LEU A 79 -22.46 6.65 -28.89
N ALA A 80 -21.78 6.32 -27.79
CA ALA A 80 -20.46 6.87 -27.48
C ALA A 80 -19.40 6.52 -28.52
N LEU A 81 -19.54 5.34 -29.16
CA LEU A 81 -18.65 4.88 -30.21
C LEU A 81 -18.97 5.51 -31.59
N SER A 82 -20.04 6.28 -31.69
CA SER A 82 -20.49 6.97 -32.89
C SER A 82 -20.20 8.47 -32.85
N THR A 83 -19.69 8.99 -31.73
CA THR A 83 -19.36 10.41 -31.59
C THR A 83 -18.21 10.84 -32.51
N THR A 84 -18.17 12.10 -32.93
CA THR A 84 -17.08 12.63 -33.73
C THR A 84 -15.75 12.52 -32.99
N GLU A 85 -15.72 12.84 -31.69
CA GLU A 85 -14.53 12.75 -30.84
C GLU A 85 -13.94 11.31 -30.77
N PHE A 86 -14.81 10.31 -30.78
CA PHE A 86 -14.38 8.92 -30.84
C PHE A 86 -13.85 8.58 -32.24
N ARG A 87 -14.62 8.88 -33.28
CA ARG A 87 -14.30 8.56 -34.68
C ARG A 87 -13.05 9.28 -35.20
N ASP A 88 -12.69 10.42 -34.64
CA ASP A 88 -11.44 11.11 -34.98
C ASP A 88 -10.18 10.34 -34.54
N LYS A 89 -10.29 9.55 -33.48
CA LYS A 89 -9.16 8.85 -32.87
C LYS A 89 -9.13 7.32 -33.16
N TYR A 90 -10.30 6.71 -33.34
CA TYR A 90 -10.44 5.27 -33.45
C TYR A 90 -11.33 4.86 -34.62
N ASP A 91 -11.10 3.66 -35.13
CA ASP A 91 -11.96 3.02 -36.12
C ASP A 91 -12.55 1.73 -35.53
N ILE A 92 -13.69 1.29 -36.05
CA ILE A 92 -14.33 0.03 -35.72
C ILE A 92 -14.26 -0.86 -36.95
N VAL A 93 -13.56 -1.99 -36.84
CA VAL A 93 -13.37 -2.97 -37.90
C VAL A 93 -13.94 -4.31 -37.41
N GLY A 94 -15.17 -4.62 -37.83
CA GLY A 94 -15.91 -5.76 -37.28
C GLY A 94 -16.21 -5.54 -35.78
N ASP A 95 -15.73 -6.45 -34.94
CA ASP A 95 -15.87 -6.37 -33.49
C ASP A 95 -14.68 -5.67 -32.80
N ASP A 96 -13.64 -5.32 -33.55
CA ASP A 96 -12.42 -4.73 -33.00
C ASP A 96 -12.44 -3.19 -33.09
N ILE A 97 -11.84 -2.53 -32.09
CA ILE A 97 -11.53 -1.10 -32.06
C ILE A 97 -10.04 -0.94 -32.31
N THR A 98 -9.71 -0.17 -33.33
CA THR A 98 -8.33 0.07 -33.78
C THR A 98 -7.95 1.54 -33.65
N ASP A 99 -6.65 1.81 -33.55
CA ASP A 99 -6.13 3.16 -33.79
C ASP A 99 -6.19 3.52 -35.29
N LYS A 100 -5.82 4.76 -35.63
CA LYS A 100 -5.79 5.23 -37.01
C LYS A 100 -4.70 4.60 -37.88
N GLN A 101 -3.80 3.83 -37.27
CA GLN A 101 -2.78 3.03 -37.95
C GLN A 101 -3.23 1.57 -38.20
N GLY A 102 -4.44 1.20 -37.72
CA GLY A 102 -5.01 -0.13 -37.88
C GLY A 102 -4.56 -1.15 -36.82
N ASN A 103 -3.88 -0.71 -35.75
CA ASN A 103 -3.53 -1.62 -34.64
C ASN A 103 -4.74 -1.86 -33.75
N VAL A 104 -5.06 -3.12 -33.51
CA VAL A 104 -6.16 -3.50 -32.61
C VAL A 104 -5.80 -3.12 -31.18
N ILE A 105 -6.65 -2.31 -30.54
CA ILE A 105 -6.52 -1.88 -29.14
C ILE A 105 -7.38 -2.76 -28.25
N ASP A 106 -8.67 -2.94 -28.58
CA ASP A 106 -9.61 -3.76 -27.82
C ASP A 106 -10.83 -4.14 -28.67
N THR A 107 -11.76 -4.92 -28.09
CA THR A 107 -13.03 -5.26 -28.72
C THR A 107 -14.14 -4.28 -28.36
N LYS A 108 -15.10 -4.08 -29.27
CA LYS A 108 -16.32 -3.28 -29.03
C LYS A 108 -17.05 -3.73 -27.78
N ALA A 109 -17.18 -5.05 -27.57
CA ALA A 109 -17.85 -5.61 -26.40
C ALA A 109 -17.17 -5.21 -25.08
N ASN A 110 -15.84 -5.29 -25.01
CA ASN A 110 -15.08 -4.90 -23.82
C ASN A 110 -15.24 -3.41 -23.50
N VAL A 111 -15.18 -2.57 -24.54
CA VAL A 111 -15.31 -1.11 -24.39
C VAL A 111 -16.71 -0.72 -23.93
N LEU A 112 -17.75 -1.32 -24.51
CA LEU A 112 -19.14 -1.09 -24.09
C LEU A 112 -19.38 -1.55 -22.67
N ASN A 113 -18.84 -2.70 -22.26
CA ASN A 113 -18.91 -3.18 -20.88
C ASN A 113 -18.32 -2.20 -19.88
N ILE A 114 -17.22 -1.52 -20.23
CA ILE A 114 -16.58 -0.53 -19.37
C ILE A 114 -17.43 0.75 -19.24
N ILE A 115 -18.08 1.19 -20.32
CA ILE A 115 -18.97 2.37 -20.31
C ILE A 115 -20.22 2.07 -19.47
N GLN A 116 -20.78 0.88 -19.64
CA GLN A 116 -21.98 0.44 -18.93
C GLN A 116 -21.69 0.04 -17.48
N GLY A 117 -20.39 -0.04 -17.07
CA GLY A 117 -19.98 -0.56 -15.79
C GLY A 117 -20.04 -2.09 -15.70
N THR A 118 -20.21 -2.76 -16.86
CA THR A 118 -20.16 -4.22 -16.97
C THR A 118 -18.74 -4.62 -17.36
N VAL A 119 -17.94 -5.07 -16.41
CA VAL A 119 -16.63 -5.68 -16.69
C VAL A 119 -16.90 -7.05 -17.28
N ALA A 120 -16.20 -7.42 -18.36
CA ALA A 120 -16.18 -8.81 -18.85
C ALA A 120 -15.50 -9.67 -17.78
N GLY A 121 -16.30 -10.28 -16.94
CA GLY A 121 -15.94 -10.94 -15.69
C GLY A 121 -16.94 -10.62 -14.59
N GLY A 122 -18.16 -10.30 -14.98
CA GLY A 122 -19.38 -10.34 -14.19
C GLY A 122 -19.38 -9.56 -12.87
N PHE A 123 -19.51 -8.22 -12.91
CA PHE A 123 -20.22 -7.53 -11.84
C PHE A 123 -20.97 -6.33 -12.41
N THR A 124 -22.28 -6.49 -12.59
CA THR A 124 -23.22 -5.40 -12.88
C THR A 124 -23.64 -4.76 -11.57
N GLY A 125 -23.14 -3.57 -11.27
CA GLY A 125 -23.78 -2.66 -10.31
C GLY A 125 -25.04 -2.05 -10.96
N SER A 126 -26.03 -2.87 -11.24
CA SER A 126 -27.38 -2.43 -11.66
C SER A 126 -28.31 -2.48 -10.48
N THR A 127 -29.10 -1.42 -10.29
CA THR A 127 -30.34 -1.42 -9.49
C THR A 127 -31.49 -2.17 -10.19
N SER A 128 -31.19 -3.13 -11.05
CA SER A 128 -32.10 -4.16 -11.52
C SER A 128 -31.87 -5.40 -10.67
N SER A 129 -32.95 -6.06 -10.27
CA SER A 129 -32.91 -7.36 -9.59
C SER A 129 -31.84 -8.27 -10.22
N PRO A 130 -30.92 -8.85 -9.42
CA PRO A 130 -29.89 -9.70 -9.97
C PRO A 130 -30.56 -10.81 -10.80
N THR A 131 -30.14 -10.96 -12.05
CA THR A 131 -30.41 -12.21 -12.79
C THR A 131 -29.93 -13.36 -11.91
N PRO A 132 -30.72 -14.40 -11.67
CA PRO A 132 -30.30 -15.52 -10.84
C PRO A 132 -28.94 -16.04 -11.36
N GLU A 133 -27.91 -16.06 -10.49
CA GLU A 133 -26.65 -16.71 -10.84
C GLU A 133 -26.95 -18.12 -11.32
N SER A 134 -26.46 -18.47 -12.52
CA SER A 134 -26.63 -19.83 -13.03
C SER A 134 -25.68 -20.77 -12.30
N TRP A 135 -26.25 -21.68 -11.55
CA TRP A 135 -25.52 -22.76 -10.88
C TRP A 135 -25.60 -24.07 -11.69
N PRO A 136 -24.58 -24.93 -11.65
CA PRO A 136 -23.27 -24.75 -10.98
C PRO A 136 -22.38 -23.69 -11.67
N LYS A 137 -21.51 -23.00 -10.89
CA LYS A 137 -20.54 -22.04 -11.45
C LYS A 137 -19.12 -22.61 -11.42
N THR A 138 -18.28 -22.25 -12.42
CA THR A 138 -16.88 -22.65 -12.44
C THR A 138 -15.99 -21.44 -12.18
N VAL A 139 -15.16 -21.51 -11.14
CA VAL A 139 -14.26 -20.45 -10.69
C VAL A 139 -12.88 -21.05 -10.44
N GLY A 140 -11.82 -20.45 -11.01
CA GLY A 140 -10.46 -20.96 -10.83
C GLY A 140 -10.24 -22.41 -11.26
N GLY A 141 -11.03 -22.89 -12.25
CA GLY A 141 -11.00 -24.28 -12.71
C GLY A 141 -11.74 -25.28 -11.79
N VAL A 142 -12.48 -24.79 -10.78
CA VAL A 142 -13.26 -25.62 -9.85
C VAL A 142 -14.74 -25.36 -10.08
N THR A 143 -15.53 -26.42 -10.29
CA THR A 143 -16.99 -26.32 -10.39
C THR A 143 -17.60 -26.34 -8.99
N ILE A 144 -18.28 -25.26 -8.63
CA ILE A 144 -18.99 -25.11 -7.35
C ILE A 144 -20.46 -25.41 -7.61
N PRO A 145 -21.03 -26.45 -6.98
CA PRO A 145 -22.44 -26.80 -7.16
C PRO A 145 -23.36 -25.84 -6.39
N GLU A 146 -24.65 -25.82 -6.72
CA GLU A 146 -25.62 -24.90 -6.10
C GLU A 146 -25.77 -25.08 -4.58
N GLU A 147 -25.64 -26.29 -4.07
CA GLU A 147 -25.68 -26.56 -2.63
C GLU A 147 -24.53 -25.90 -1.84
N ASP A 148 -23.47 -25.47 -2.52
CA ASP A 148 -22.32 -24.78 -1.92
C ASP A 148 -22.38 -23.25 -2.09
N LYS A 149 -23.43 -22.70 -2.67
CA LYS A 149 -23.55 -21.26 -2.98
C LYS A 149 -23.37 -20.32 -1.76
N ASP A 150 -23.69 -20.79 -0.58
CA ASP A 150 -23.58 -20.05 0.68
C ASP A 150 -22.32 -20.38 1.48
N LYS A 151 -21.42 -21.23 0.97
CA LYS A 151 -20.18 -21.62 1.63
C LYS A 151 -19.00 -20.78 1.15
N MET A 152 -18.06 -20.45 2.07
CA MET A 152 -16.72 -20.02 1.64
C MET A 152 -16.02 -21.22 0.98
N VAL A 153 -15.46 -21.02 -0.20
CA VAL A 153 -14.75 -22.07 -0.95
C VAL A 153 -13.31 -21.61 -1.18
N LEU A 154 -12.39 -22.37 -0.63
CA LEU A 154 -10.95 -22.14 -0.74
C LEU A 154 -10.30 -23.29 -1.51
N LYS A 155 -9.36 -22.95 -2.39
CA LYS A 155 -8.48 -23.92 -3.03
C LYS A 155 -7.09 -23.83 -2.40
N VAL A 156 -6.64 -24.91 -1.80
CA VAL A 156 -5.32 -25.03 -1.18
C VAL A 156 -4.42 -25.85 -2.09
N LYS A 157 -3.30 -25.26 -2.48
CA LYS A 157 -2.26 -25.91 -3.28
C LYS A 157 -1.04 -26.17 -2.43
N VAL A 158 -0.55 -27.40 -2.43
CA VAL A 158 0.67 -27.82 -1.75
C VAL A 158 1.69 -28.24 -2.79
N SER A 159 2.78 -27.51 -2.93
CA SER A 159 3.84 -27.76 -3.92
C SER A 159 4.98 -28.61 -3.39
N GLY A 160 5.15 -28.73 -2.05
CA GLY A 160 6.13 -29.61 -1.39
C GLY A 160 5.55 -30.98 -1.07
N ASN A 161 6.32 -31.82 -0.35
CA ASN A 161 5.87 -33.16 0.05
C ASN A 161 4.63 -33.12 0.94
N THR A 162 4.61 -32.17 1.89
CA THR A 162 3.48 -31.91 2.78
C THR A 162 3.34 -30.41 3.03
N GLY A 163 2.13 -29.98 3.37
CA GLY A 163 1.83 -28.63 3.78
C GLY A 163 0.81 -28.62 4.91
N THR A 164 1.02 -27.75 5.91
CA THR A 164 0.13 -27.67 7.08
C THR A 164 -0.57 -26.34 7.16
N ILE A 165 -1.89 -26.36 7.27
CA ILE A 165 -2.70 -25.18 7.56
C ILE A 165 -3.34 -25.28 8.93
N VAL A 166 -3.56 -24.14 9.57
CA VAL A 166 -4.30 -24.03 10.83
C VAL A 166 -5.54 -23.21 10.57
N LEU A 167 -6.69 -23.81 10.85
CA LEU A 167 -7.99 -23.18 10.79
C LEU A 167 -8.43 -22.81 12.21
N ARG A 168 -8.87 -21.56 12.41
CA ARG A 168 -9.44 -21.09 13.67
C ARG A 168 -10.70 -20.29 13.39
N GLY A 169 -11.69 -20.41 14.25
CA GLY A 169 -12.88 -19.59 14.14
C GLY A 169 -14.15 -20.35 14.45
N ARG A 170 -15.29 -19.67 14.28
CA ARG A 170 -16.61 -20.29 14.44
C ARG A 170 -17.17 -20.63 13.07
N THR A 171 -17.71 -21.83 12.96
CA THR A 171 -18.39 -22.30 11.76
C THR A 171 -19.42 -23.34 12.12
N ARG A 172 -20.42 -23.53 11.26
CA ARG A 172 -21.42 -24.58 11.40
C ARG A 172 -20.91 -25.92 10.89
N SER A 173 -20.28 -25.93 9.74
CA SER A 173 -19.68 -27.13 9.17
C SER A 173 -18.47 -26.81 8.30
N ILE A 174 -17.54 -27.73 8.19
CA ILE A 174 -16.36 -27.65 7.33
C ILE A 174 -16.21 -28.96 6.58
N ASP A 175 -16.02 -28.86 5.27
CA ASP A 175 -15.43 -29.91 4.44
C ASP A 175 -13.94 -29.55 4.22
N TYR A 176 -13.06 -30.39 4.72
CA TYR A 176 -11.61 -30.15 4.64
C TYR A 176 -11.01 -30.53 3.28
N GLY A 177 -11.81 -31.06 2.35
CA GLY A 177 -11.34 -31.49 1.04
C GLY A 177 -10.42 -32.73 1.07
N ASN A 178 -10.45 -33.47 2.17
CA ASN A 178 -9.69 -34.71 2.38
C ASN A 178 -10.64 -35.88 2.70
N SER A 179 -10.10 -37.01 3.12
CA SER A 179 -10.89 -38.21 3.45
C SER A 179 -11.74 -38.10 4.73
N GLU A 180 -11.61 -37.03 5.50
CA GLU A 180 -12.39 -36.82 6.75
C GLU A 180 -13.88 -36.49 6.47
N GLY A 181 -14.19 -36.00 5.26
CA GLY A 181 -15.54 -35.58 4.86
C GLY A 181 -16.02 -34.32 5.61
N ILE A 182 -17.33 -34.08 5.57
CA ILE A 182 -17.95 -32.90 6.20
C ILE A 182 -18.02 -33.11 7.70
N GLN A 183 -17.47 -32.14 8.45
CA GLN A 183 -17.52 -32.10 9.92
C GLN A 183 -18.51 -31.02 10.39
N GLU A 184 -19.53 -31.42 11.14
CA GLU A 184 -20.45 -30.50 11.81
C GLU A 184 -19.83 -30.04 13.13
N THR A 185 -19.69 -28.74 13.34
CA THR A 185 -18.95 -28.21 14.50
C THR A 185 -19.81 -27.37 15.45
N ASN A 186 -20.63 -26.46 14.94
CA ASN A 186 -21.44 -25.48 15.68
C ASN A 186 -20.69 -24.72 16.81
N MET A 187 -19.36 -24.78 16.83
CA MET A 187 -18.51 -24.25 17.90
C MET A 187 -17.30 -23.49 17.32
N TYR A 188 -16.55 -22.87 18.21
CA TYR A 188 -15.21 -22.35 17.87
C TYR A 188 -14.24 -23.52 17.70
N ILE A 189 -13.58 -23.57 16.58
CA ILE A 189 -12.60 -24.61 16.26
C ILE A 189 -11.18 -24.06 16.25
N ILE A 190 -10.23 -24.94 16.57
CA ILE A 190 -8.81 -24.80 16.27
C ILE A 190 -8.39 -26.15 15.70
N LYS A 191 -8.15 -26.22 14.39
CA LYS A 191 -7.80 -27.46 13.70
C LYS A 191 -6.51 -27.25 12.90
N GLN A 192 -5.54 -28.11 13.12
CA GLN A 192 -4.36 -28.23 12.29
C GLN A 192 -4.57 -29.37 11.30
N LEU A 193 -4.34 -29.09 10.02
CA LEU A 193 -4.51 -30.02 8.92
C LEU A 193 -3.20 -30.11 8.14
N THR A 194 -2.75 -31.33 7.88
CA THR A 194 -1.56 -31.59 7.06
C THR A 194 -2.02 -32.27 5.75
N TYR A 195 -1.66 -31.68 4.63
CA TYR A 195 -1.95 -32.16 3.30
C TYR A 195 -0.66 -32.64 2.64
N ASN A 196 -0.74 -33.71 1.85
CA ASN A 196 0.33 -34.12 0.95
C ASN A 196 0.39 -33.15 -0.26
N GLN A 197 1.39 -33.32 -1.13
CA GLN A 197 1.46 -32.60 -2.39
C GLN A 197 0.16 -32.76 -3.19
N GLY A 198 -0.44 -31.65 -3.64
CA GLY A 198 -1.69 -31.67 -4.39
C GLY A 198 -2.54 -30.43 -4.24
N GLU A 199 -3.77 -30.50 -4.73
CA GLU A 199 -4.79 -29.45 -4.63
C GLU A 199 -5.99 -29.97 -3.85
N TYR A 200 -6.51 -29.14 -2.94
CA TYR A 200 -7.61 -29.47 -2.03
C TYR A 200 -8.64 -28.34 -2.02
N ILE A 201 -9.92 -28.70 -1.95
CA ILE A 201 -11.03 -27.75 -1.93
C ILE A 201 -11.68 -27.79 -0.55
N LEU A 202 -11.52 -26.69 0.22
CA LEU A 202 -12.15 -26.53 1.52
C LEU A 202 -13.46 -25.76 1.35
N LYS A 203 -14.50 -26.20 2.04
CA LYS A 203 -15.83 -25.57 2.03
C LYS A 203 -16.28 -25.31 3.46
N ILE A 204 -16.55 -24.05 3.77
CA ILE A 204 -16.80 -23.57 5.13
C ILE A 204 -18.17 -22.88 5.16
N SER A 205 -19.09 -23.36 5.99
CA SER A 205 -20.43 -22.82 6.06
C SER A 205 -20.64 -21.95 7.30
N ASN A 206 -21.40 -20.85 7.16
CA ASN A 206 -21.87 -19.99 8.23
C ASN A 206 -20.77 -19.63 9.25
N TYR A 207 -19.67 -19.05 8.72
CA TYR A 207 -18.45 -18.75 9.49
C TYR A 207 -18.49 -17.34 10.10
N SER A 208 -17.78 -17.16 11.22
CA SER A 208 -17.50 -15.84 11.82
C SER A 208 -16.15 -15.85 12.52
N ASN A 209 -15.41 -14.73 12.48
CA ASN A 209 -14.07 -14.60 13.06
C ASN A 209 -13.15 -15.77 12.66
N PHE A 210 -13.06 -16.02 11.35
CA PHE A 210 -12.40 -17.19 10.83
C PHE A 210 -10.97 -16.85 10.37
N GLU A 211 -9.99 -17.67 10.80
CA GLU A 211 -8.59 -17.53 10.42
C GLU A 211 -8.12 -18.76 9.65
N VAL A 212 -7.37 -18.52 8.58
CA VAL A 212 -6.63 -19.54 7.85
C VAL A 212 -5.16 -19.16 7.86
N LYS A 213 -4.34 -19.98 8.48
CA LYS A 213 -2.89 -19.77 8.56
C LYS A 213 -2.15 -20.92 7.94
N ALA A 214 -1.12 -20.63 7.15
CA ALA A 214 -0.14 -21.62 6.75
C ALA A 214 0.92 -21.73 7.84
N ALA A 215 1.12 -22.94 8.39
CA ALA A 215 2.09 -23.17 9.44
C ALA A 215 3.51 -23.14 8.85
N ARG A 216 4.13 -21.96 8.78
CA ARG A 216 5.55 -21.69 8.44
C ARG A 216 6.04 -22.20 7.06
N GLU A 217 5.16 -22.48 6.12
CA GLU A 217 5.55 -23.16 4.89
C GLU A 217 5.38 -22.28 3.65
N GLU A 218 6.48 -22.04 2.93
CA GLU A 218 6.50 -21.31 1.67
C GLU A 218 5.83 -22.09 0.52
N ASN A 219 5.57 -23.38 0.72
CA ASN A 219 5.03 -24.31 -0.27
C ASN A 219 3.50 -24.40 -0.30
N ILE A 220 2.80 -23.58 0.47
CA ILE A 220 1.34 -23.49 0.46
C ILE A 220 0.89 -22.20 -0.21
N GLU A 221 -0.07 -22.33 -1.13
CA GLU A 221 -0.82 -21.23 -1.72
C GLU A 221 -2.31 -21.46 -1.54
N ILE A 222 -3.04 -20.38 -1.26
CA ILE A 222 -4.48 -20.42 -1.06
C ILE A 222 -5.14 -19.47 -2.07
N GLU A 223 -6.12 -19.98 -2.83
CA GLU A 223 -6.98 -19.18 -3.69
C GLU A 223 -8.38 -19.08 -3.07
N ILE A 224 -8.95 -17.89 -3.05
CA ILE A 224 -10.33 -17.68 -2.60
C ILE A 224 -11.23 -17.74 -3.83
N LEU A 225 -11.98 -18.82 -3.96
CA LEU A 225 -12.88 -19.03 -5.09
C LEU A 225 -14.24 -18.38 -4.86
N GLN A 226 -14.71 -18.41 -3.61
CA GLN A 226 -16.01 -17.87 -3.21
C GLN A 226 -16.01 -17.53 -1.71
N TRP A 227 -16.66 -16.43 -1.33
CA TRP A 227 -16.81 -16.03 0.08
C TRP A 227 -17.98 -16.70 0.80
N GLY A 228 -19.08 -17.00 0.10
CA GLY A 228 -20.30 -17.51 0.70
C GLY A 228 -21.00 -16.51 1.64
N LYS A 229 -21.73 -17.02 2.65
CA LYS A 229 -22.45 -16.20 3.64
C LYS A 229 -21.89 -16.37 5.04
N PRO A 230 -21.22 -15.35 5.60
CA PRO A 230 -20.78 -15.38 6.99
C PRO A 230 -21.96 -15.18 7.96
N ASP A 231 -21.78 -15.57 9.21
CA ASP A 231 -22.74 -15.29 10.28
C ASP A 231 -22.62 -13.84 10.78
N TYR A 232 -23.27 -12.92 10.10
CA TYR A 232 -23.24 -11.50 10.43
C TYR A 232 -23.87 -11.15 11.79
N THR A 233 -24.61 -12.04 12.44
CA THR A 233 -25.19 -11.78 13.76
C THR A 233 -24.14 -11.70 14.85
N ARG A 234 -22.93 -12.19 14.57
CA ARG A 234 -21.78 -12.27 15.50
C ARG A 234 -20.62 -11.37 15.12
N ILE A 235 -20.84 -10.49 14.15
CA ILE A 235 -19.81 -9.58 13.61
C ILE A 235 -20.24 -8.17 13.98
N ASP A 236 -19.47 -7.49 14.82
CA ASP A 236 -19.65 -6.08 15.13
C ASP A 236 -18.81 -5.16 14.23
N GLU A 237 -19.07 -3.87 14.26
CA GLU A 237 -18.39 -2.86 13.46
C GLU A 237 -16.89 -2.67 13.80
N ASN A 238 -16.43 -3.29 14.89
CA ASN A 238 -15.04 -3.24 15.37
C ASN A 238 -14.29 -4.57 15.16
N SER A 239 -15.00 -5.61 14.69
CA SER A 239 -14.39 -6.93 14.43
C SER A 239 -13.62 -6.92 13.13
N THR A 240 -12.36 -7.30 13.17
CA THR A 240 -11.62 -7.77 12.00
C THR A 240 -11.96 -9.23 11.79
N ILE A 241 -12.63 -9.57 10.70
CA ILE A 241 -13.32 -10.84 10.61
C ILE A 241 -12.41 -12.02 10.29
N THR A 242 -11.42 -11.83 9.46
CA THR A 242 -10.72 -12.97 8.88
C THR A 242 -9.28 -12.61 8.59
N LEU A 243 -8.39 -13.33 9.22
CA LEU A 243 -6.96 -13.28 8.92
C LEU A 243 -6.65 -14.45 7.98
N LEU A 244 -6.29 -14.13 6.73
CA LEU A 244 -5.94 -15.13 5.72
C LEU A 244 -4.47 -15.00 5.34
N GLU A 245 -3.69 -16.06 5.58
CA GLU A 245 -2.28 -16.12 5.19
C GLU A 245 -2.08 -16.82 3.84
N ASN A 246 -1.01 -16.46 3.14
CA ASN A 246 -0.57 -17.08 1.89
C ASN A 246 -1.60 -17.08 0.74
N ILE A 247 -2.50 -16.08 0.72
CA ILE A 247 -3.45 -15.93 -0.37
C ILE A 247 -2.70 -15.53 -1.65
N SER A 248 -2.85 -16.31 -2.71
CA SER A 248 -2.25 -16.03 -4.02
C SER A 248 -3.25 -15.44 -5.01
N LYS A 249 -4.55 -15.69 -4.85
CA LYS A 249 -5.58 -15.18 -5.76
C LYS A 249 -6.95 -15.05 -5.12
N ILE A 250 -7.71 -14.04 -5.54
CA ILE A 250 -9.08 -13.75 -5.11
C ILE A 250 -9.92 -13.59 -6.36
N TYR A 251 -11.06 -14.25 -6.43
CA TYR A 251 -11.92 -14.28 -7.62
C TYR A 251 -13.21 -13.46 -7.49
N GLU A 252 -13.59 -13.06 -6.28
CA GLU A 252 -14.80 -12.27 -6.02
C GLU A 252 -14.49 -11.07 -5.13
N PRO A 253 -15.28 -9.96 -5.21
CA PRO A 253 -15.19 -8.86 -4.25
C PRO A 253 -15.44 -9.36 -2.82
N GLU A 254 -14.79 -8.70 -1.86
CA GLU A 254 -15.08 -8.95 -0.45
C GLU A 254 -16.54 -8.70 -0.11
N LEU A 255 -17.00 -9.40 0.92
CA LEU A 255 -18.36 -9.28 1.43
C LEU A 255 -18.61 -7.90 2.03
N ASP A 256 -19.88 -7.48 2.05
CA ASP A 256 -20.32 -6.29 2.76
C ASP A 256 -19.93 -6.32 4.24
N LYS A 257 -19.69 -5.17 4.83
CA LYS A 257 -19.52 -4.85 6.25
C LYS A 257 -18.09 -4.73 6.75
N VAL A 258 -17.24 -5.76 6.70
CA VAL A 258 -15.92 -5.72 7.36
C VAL A 258 -14.82 -6.18 6.41
N PRO A 259 -13.73 -5.41 6.26
CA PRO A 259 -12.62 -5.80 5.41
C PRO A 259 -11.86 -7.01 5.97
N ILE A 260 -11.30 -7.79 5.08
CA ILE A 260 -10.46 -8.95 5.42
C ILE A 260 -9.00 -8.50 5.55
N THR A 261 -8.31 -9.07 6.53
CA THR A 261 -6.87 -8.86 6.71
C THR A 261 -6.11 -9.99 6.04
N TYR A 262 -5.36 -9.66 4.99
CA TYR A 262 -4.43 -10.56 4.30
C TYR A 262 -3.05 -10.40 4.91
N VAL A 263 -2.47 -11.49 5.38
CA VAL A 263 -1.12 -11.50 5.96
C VAL A 263 -0.22 -12.40 5.11
N ASN A 264 0.99 -11.93 4.80
CA ASN A 264 1.93 -12.65 3.94
C ASN A 264 1.32 -13.10 2.60
N GLY A 265 0.37 -12.33 2.06
CA GLY A 265 -0.27 -12.62 0.78
C GLY A 265 0.77 -12.72 -0.35
N LYS A 266 0.60 -13.73 -1.21
CA LYS A 266 1.50 -14.00 -2.35
C LYS A 266 1.04 -13.37 -3.66
N PHE A 267 -0.07 -12.64 -3.66
CA PHE A 267 -0.54 -11.95 -4.84
C PHE A 267 0.33 -10.73 -5.17
N THR A 268 0.57 -10.52 -6.46
CA THR A 268 1.39 -9.42 -6.99
C THR A 268 0.58 -8.15 -7.26
N GLU A 269 -0.74 -8.30 -7.42
CA GLU A 269 -1.69 -7.25 -7.77
C GLU A 269 -2.91 -7.30 -6.86
N ILE A 270 -3.39 -6.13 -6.44
CA ILE A 270 -4.66 -5.98 -5.72
C ILE A 270 -5.74 -5.69 -6.77
N PRO A 271 -6.82 -6.47 -6.87
CA PRO A 271 -7.92 -6.16 -7.77
C PRO A 271 -8.59 -4.84 -7.37
N GLU A 272 -8.81 -3.92 -8.32
CA GLU A 272 -9.48 -2.63 -8.04
C GLU A 272 -10.90 -2.83 -7.47
N TRP A 273 -11.55 -3.91 -7.85
CA TRP A 273 -12.89 -4.26 -7.42
C TRP A 273 -12.95 -4.96 -6.04
N LEU A 274 -11.83 -5.23 -5.37
CA LEU A 274 -11.80 -6.02 -4.14
C LEU A 274 -12.78 -5.51 -3.07
N PHE A 275 -12.82 -4.19 -2.85
CA PHE A 275 -13.75 -3.56 -1.92
C PHE A 275 -14.92 -2.88 -2.64
N SER A 276 -15.41 -3.43 -3.77
CA SER A 276 -16.53 -2.85 -4.53
C SER A 276 -17.86 -2.92 -3.77
N ASN A 277 -18.01 -3.86 -2.86
CA ASN A 277 -19.12 -3.93 -1.94
C ASN A 277 -19.04 -2.86 -0.85
N LYS A 278 -20.17 -2.50 -0.27
CA LYS A 278 -20.25 -1.45 0.76
C LYS A 278 -19.64 -1.91 2.06
N ILE A 279 -18.43 -1.49 2.36
CA ILE A 279 -17.79 -1.70 3.65
C ILE A 279 -18.42 -0.77 4.69
N THR A 280 -19.02 -1.32 5.73
CA THR A 280 -19.66 -0.56 6.82
C THR A 280 -18.77 -0.41 8.04
N SER A 281 -17.65 -1.13 8.12
CA SER A 281 -16.65 -1.02 9.18
C SER A 281 -16.11 0.41 9.29
N LYS A 282 -15.76 0.79 10.51
CA LYS A 282 -15.04 2.03 10.81
C LYS A 282 -13.52 1.85 10.78
N LYS A 283 -13.04 0.62 10.72
CA LYS A 283 -11.60 0.29 10.71
C LYS A 283 -11.23 -0.49 9.47
N MET A 284 -10.05 -0.21 8.94
CA MET A 284 -9.41 -0.92 7.84
C MET A 284 -8.02 -1.37 8.25
N SER A 285 -7.78 -2.69 8.10
CA SER A 285 -6.45 -3.29 8.22
C SER A 285 -6.40 -4.47 7.24
N SER A 286 -5.65 -4.37 6.12
CA SER A 286 -5.83 -5.36 5.06
C SER A 286 -4.55 -6.06 4.61
N PHE A 287 -3.57 -5.41 4.06
CA PHE A 287 -2.48 -6.08 3.33
C PHE A 287 -1.17 -6.11 4.12
N ILE A 288 -1.13 -6.83 5.26
CA ILE A 288 0.06 -6.89 6.12
C ILE A 288 1.09 -7.85 5.53
N ALA A 289 2.33 -7.40 5.41
CA ALA A 289 3.47 -8.19 4.91
C ALA A 289 3.25 -8.84 3.52
N CYS A 290 2.39 -8.25 2.69
CA CYS A 290 2.15 -8.68 1.31
C CYS A 290 3.29 -8.17 0.41
N LYS A 291 4.46 -8.81 0.52
CA LYS A 291 5.75 -8.34 -0.01
C LYS A 291 5.85 -8.29 -1.53
N GLN A 292 4.94 -8.97 -2.24
CA GLN A 292 4.94 -9.03 -3.71
C GLN A 292 4.09 -7.94 -4.36
N ILE A 293 3.25 -7.23 -3.59
CA ILE A 293 2.47 -6.09 -4.09
C ILE A 293 3.43 -4.99 -4.51
N THR A 294 3.32 -4.53 -5.76
CA THR A 294 4.14 -3.44 -6.30
C THR A 294 3.38 -2.14 -6.47
N ASN A 295 2.07 -2.21 -6.67
CA ASN A 295 1.17 -1.08 -6.90
C ASN A 295 -0.14 -1.24 -6.15
N ILE A 296 -0.80 -0.12 -5.85
CA ILE A 296 -2.12 -0.05 -5.23
C ILE A 296 -3.08 0.58 -6.26
N PRO A 297 -4.27 0.01 -6.52
CA PRO A 297 -5.28 0.65 -7.36
C PRO A 297 -5.76 1.98 -6.77
N GLU A 298 -5.90 3.02 -7.59
CA GLU A 298 -6.26 4.37 -7.13
C GLU A 298 -7.63 4.43 -6.42
N ASN A 299 -8.60 3.66 -6.90
CA ASN A 299 -9.96 3.65 -6.36
C ASN A 299 -10.21 2.50 -5.36
N LEU A 300 -9.15 1.85 -4.84
CA LEU A 300 -9.28 0.68 -3.97
C LEU A 300 -10.26 0.92 -2.80
N PHE A 301 -10.18 2.09 -2.16
CA PHE A 301 -11.02 2.42 -0.99
C PHE A 301 -12.22 3.32 -1.32
N LYS A 302 -12.61 3.42 -2.59
CA LYS A 302 -13.69 4.32 -3.04
C LYS A 302 -15.03 4.08 -2.33
N THR A 303 -15.36 2.84 -2.05
CA THR A 303 -16.62 2.44 -1.37
C THR A 303 -16.53 2.41 0.14
N CYS A 304 -15.30 2.50 0.69
CA CYS A 304 -15.00 2.42 2.12
C CYS A 304 -15.22 3.76 2.85
N ILE A 305 -16.34 4.43 2.59
CA ILE A 305 -16.62 5.81 3.02
C ILE A 305 -16.89 5.98 4.52
N ASN A 306 -17.03 4.88 5.26
CA ASN A 306 -17.31 4.91 6.69
C ASN A 306 -16.08 4.69 7.56
N ILE A 307 -14.93 4.44 6.95
CA ILE A 307 -13.68 4.22 7.67
C ILE A 307 -13.30 5.48 8.45
N GLU A 308 -13.09 5.31 9.75
CA GLU A 308 -12.58 6.33 10.68
C GLU A 308 -11.11 6.07 11.06
N GLU A 309 -10.61 4.84 10.82
CA GLU A 309 -9.25 4.43 11.18
C GLU A 309 -8.68 3.47 10.13
N PHE A 310 -7.52 3.83 9.56
CA PHE A 310 -6.66 2.90 8.84
C PHE A 310 -5.52 2.47 9.76
N GLN A 311 -5.36 1.15 9.92
CA GLN A 311 -4.29 0.58 10.74
C GLN A 311 -3.55 -0.52 9.96
N ASP A 312 -2.22 -0.51 9.96
CA ASP A 312 -1.35 -1.54 9.38
C ASP A 312 -1.72 -1.96 7.93
N THR A 313 -2.44 -1.12 7.18
CA THR A 313 -3.15 -1.54 5.96
C THR A 313 -2.21 -2.07 4.87
N PHE A 314 -1.01 -1.50 4.71
CA PHE A 314 0.05 -1.96 3.81
C PHE A 314 1.37 -2.15 4.56
N LYS A 315 1.31 -2.35 5.87
CA LYS A 315 2.51 -2.58 6.69
C LYS A 315 3.36 -3.72 6.13
N GLU A 316 4.68 -3.52 6.08
CA GLU A 316 5.65 -4.49 5.57
C GLU A 316 5.46 -4.91 4.09
N CYS A 317 4.70 -4.16 3.30
CA CYS A 317 4.60 -4.37 1.85
C CYS A 317 5.90 -3.91 1.17
N THR A 318 6.99 -4.63 1.37
CA THR A 318 8.34 -4.24 0.94
C THR A 318 8.52 -4.16 -0.59
N GLY A 319 7.61 -4.78 -1.35
CA GLY A 319 7.55 -4.69 -2.81
C GLY A 319 6.97 -3.40 -3.35
N LEU A 320 6.20 -2.66 -2.53
CA LEU A 320 5.47 -1.46 -2.95
C LEU A 320 6.43 -0.37 -3.44
N ARG A 321 6.15 0.19 -4.63
CA ARG A 321 7.00 1.20 -5.31
C ARG A 321 6.42 2.58 -5.31
N SER A 322 5.08 2.69 -5.35
CA SER A 322 4.35 3.96 -5.42
C SER A 322 3.00 3.86 -4.72
N ILE A 323 2.47 5.01 -4.32
CA ILE A 323 1.15 5.19 -3.72
C ILE A 323 0.36 6.09 -4.68
N PRO A 324 -0.90 5.76 -5.06
CA PRO A 324 -1.75 6.65 -5.84
C PRO A 324 -2.09 7.93 -5.06
N GLU A 325 -2.05 9.09 -5.72
CA GLU A 325 -2.31 10.38 -5.06
C GLU A 325 -3.71 10.49 -4.47
N ASN A 326 -4.71 9.88 -5.10
CA ASN A 326 -6.11 9.93 -4.67
C ASN A 326 -6.56 8.69 -3.87
N LEU A 327 -5.63 7.87 -3.37
CA LEU A 327 -5.94 6.61 -2.67
C LEU A 327 -7.00 6.80 -1.57
N PHE A 328 -6.88 7.86 -0.77
CA PHE A 328 -7.78 8.13 0.36
C PHE A 328 -8.82 9.22 0.08
N LYS A 329 -9.04 9.58 -1.19
CA LYS A 329 -9.91 10.70 -1.60
C LYS A 329 -11.33 10.61 -1.06
N TYR A 330 -11.87 9.41 -0.97
CA TYR A 330 -13.28 9.16 -0.57
C TYR A 330 -13.44 8.88 0.92
N ASN A 331 -12.33 8.73 1.67
CA ASN A 331 -12.32 8.35 3.07
C ASN A 331 -12.23 9.59 3.98
N THR A 332 -13.16 10.52 3.82
CA THR A 332 -13.10 11.85 4.45
C THR A 332 -13.36 11.84 5.96
N LYS A 333 -13.90 10.74 6.50
CA LYS A 333 -14.19 10.58 7.94
C LYS A 333 -13.01 10.05 8.76
N VAL A 334 -11.86 9.83 8.12
CA VAL A 334 -10.70 9.24 8.80
C VAL A 334 -10.14 10.20 9.82
N LYS A 335 -10.00 9.70 11.06
CA LYS A 335 -9.44 10.42 12.22
C LYS A 335 -8.06 9.92 12.59
N ARG A 336 -7.75 8.65 12.31
CA ARG A 336 -6.45 8.04 12.62
C ARG A 336 -5.90 7.28 11.42
N MET A 337 -4.62 7.52 11.16
CA MET A 337 -3.83 6.82 10.17
C MET A 337 -2.61 6.22 10.86
N TYR A 338 -2.63 4.90 11.07
CA TYR A 338 -1.68 4.19 11.93
C TYR A 338 -0.89 3.17 11.12
N SER A 339 0.44 3.28 11.08
CA SER A 339 1.36 2.30 10.45
C SER A 339 0.95 1.86 9.03
N ILE A 340 0.26 2.72 8.25
CA ILE A 340 -0.35 2.31 6.98
C ILE A 340 0.70 1.78 6.01
N PHE A 341 1.85 2.44 5.92
CA PHE A 341 2.97 2.07 5.05
C PHE A 341 4.24 1.77 5.84
N ASP A 342 4.11 1.44 7.14
CA ASP A 342 5.25 1.06 7.97
C ASP A 342 6.03 -0.09 7.30
N GLU A 343 7.36 0.02 7.27
CA GLU A 343 8.28 -0.93 6.61
C GLU A 343 8.05 -1.15 5.09
N CYS A 344 7.36 -0.24 4.39
CA CYS A 344 7.31 -0.26 2.93
C CYS A 344 8.66 0.15 2.33
N ARG A 345 9.68 -0.70 2.49
CA ARG A 345 11.08 -0.42 2.16
C ARG A 345 11.35 -0.15 0.68
N GLY A 346 10.44 -0.58 -0.21
CA GLY A 346 10.51 -0.34 -1.65
C GLY A 346 10.06 1.03 -2.09
N LEU A 347 9.30 1.74 -1.23
CA LEU A 347 8.71 3.05 -1.53
C LEU A 347 9.79 4.11 -1.70
N LYS A 348 9.73 4.87 -2.82
CA LYS A 348 10.72 5.92 -3.16
C LYS A 348 10.20 7.33 -2.91
N ASN A 349 8.92 7.57 -3.16
CA ASN A 349 8.29 8.88 -3.10
C ASN A 349 6.90 8.78 -2.47
N ILE A 350 6.46 9.88 -1.87
CA ILE A 350 5.10 10.07 -1.33
C ILE A 350 4.41 11.09 -2.24
N PRO A 351 3.16 10.87 -2.70
CA PRO A 351 2.40 11.88 -3.43
C PRO A 351 2.10 13.09 -2.57
N GLU A 352 2.26 14.30 -3.12
CA GLU A 352 2.11 15.55 -2.36
C GLU A 352 0.72 15.75 -1.77
N LYS A 353 -0.32 15.30 -2.48
CA LYS A 353 -1.73 15.49 -2.09
C LYS A 353 -2.36 14.23 -1.50
N LEU A 354 -1.55 13.26 -1.06
CA LEU A 354 -2.03 11.96 -0.57
C LEU A 354 -3.13 12.10 0.50
N PHE A 355 -2.95 13.04 1.44
CA PHE A 355 -3.88 13.25 2.57
C PHE A 355 -4.78 14.47 2.41
N LYS A 356 -4.87 15.04 1.21
CA LYS A 356 -5.60 16.30 0.93
C LYS A 356 -7.06 16.28 1.40
N TYR A 357 -7.73 15.15 1.29
CA TYR A 357 -9.16 15.02 1.56
C TYR A 357 -9.47 14.51 2.99
N ASN A 358 -8.44 14.15 3.75
CA ASN A 358 -8.58 13.55 5.09
C ASN A 358 -8.39 14.62 6.18
N THR A 359 -9.19 15.67 6.11
CA THR A 359 -9.04 16.89 6.94
C THR A 359 -9.37 16.68 8.41
N GLU A 360 -10.08 15.59 8.77
CA GLU A 360 -10.44 15.24 10.16
C GLU A 360 -9.34 14.45 10.88
N VAL A 361 -8.22 14.13 10.23
CA VAL A 361 -7.14 13.34 10.85
C VAL A 361 -6.53 14.11 12.01
N VAL A 362 -6.50 13.46 13.19
CA VAL A 362 -5.91 13.98 14.43
C VAL A 362 -4.62 13.26 14.81
N ASP A 363 -4.35 12.12 14.20
CA ASP A 363 -3.22 11.25 14.53
C ASP A 363 -2.62 10.62 13.26
N PHE A 364 -1.37 11.01 12.99
CA PHE A 364 -0.49 10.32 12.06
C PHE A 364 0.61 9.65 12.90
N SER A 365 0.51 8.35 13.10
CA SER A 365 1.53 7.59 13.82
C SER A 365 2.09 6.49 12.93
N GLU A 366 3.42 6.45 12.80
CA GLU A 366 4.17 5.41 12.10
C GLU A 366 3.80 5.22 10.61
N VAL A 367 3.14 6.20 9.95
CA VAL A 367 2.59 6.00 8.60
C VAL A 367 3.68 5.62 7.59
N PHE A 368 4.87 6.22 7.68
CA PHE A 368 6.02 5.93 6.81
C PHE A 368 7.24 5.44 7.58
N SER A 369 7.04 4.92 8.79
CA SER A 369 8.13 4.40 9.62
C SER A 369 8.88 3.28 8.87
N TYR A 370 10.19 3.24 8.99
CA TYR A 370 11.10 2.30 8.30
C TYR A 370 10.95 2.19 6.77
N CYS A 371 10.37 3.19 6.10
CA CYS A 371 10.40 3.31 4.64
C CYS A 371 11.83 3.65 4.17
N SER A 372 12.75 2.69 4.27
CA SER A 372 14.19 2.90 4.04
C SER A 372 14.55 3.32 2.60
N GLY A 373 13.65 3.06 1.64
CA GLY A 373 13.79 3.48 0.26
C GLY A 373 13.40 4.94 -0.02
N LEU A 374 12.73 5.60 0.93
CA LEU A 374 12.22 6.96 0.76
C LEU A 374 13.37 7.97 0.67
N ILE A 375 13.37 8.80 -0.38
CA ILE A 375 14.45 9.77 -0.64
C ILE A 375 14.07 11.22 -0.34
N SER A 376 12.76 11.53 -0.34
CA SER A 376 12.24 12.87 -0.08
C SER A 376 10.82 12.84 0.49
N ILE A 377 10.45 13.91 1.18
CA ILE A 377 9.10 14.16 1.70
C ILE A 377 8.54 15.37 0.95
N PRO A 378 7.29 15.35 0.43
CA PRO A 378 6.66 16.52 -0.18
C PRO A 378 6.44 17.64 0.84
N GLU A 379 6.65 18.90 0.44
CA GLU A 379 6.55 20.04 1.36
C GLU A 379 5.13 20.27 1.90
N GLU A 380 4.12 20.01 1.08
CA GLU A 380 2.71 20.23 1.43
C GLU A 380 1.97 18.94 1.86
N LEU A 381 2.70 17.87 2.22
CA LEU A 381 2.12 16.55 2.56
C LEU A 381 1.00 16.65 3.61
N PHE A 382 1.20 17.45 4.66
CA PHE A 382 0.24 17.60 5.77
C PHE A 382 -0.52 18.95 5.74
N LYS A 383 -0.48 19.67 4.63
CA LYS A 383 -1.06 21.02 4.50
C LYS A 383 -2.54 21.10 4.89
N TYR A 384 -3.31 20.10 4.53
CA TYR A 384 -4.76 20.11 4.71
C TYR A 384 -5.21 19.45 6.03
N ASN A 385 -4.28 18.86 6.79
CA ASN A 385 -4.57 18.10 8.01
C ASN A 385 -4.35 18.97 9.25
N THR A 386 -5.09 20.09 9.35
CA THR A 386 -4.90 21.11 10.39
C THR A 386 -5.35 20.69 11.78
N GLU A 387 -6.08 19.57 11.91
CA GLU A 387 -6.57 19.04 13.18
C GLU A 387 -5.58 18.09 13.88
N VAL A 388 -4.42 17.82 13.27
CA VAL A 388 -3.43 16.89 13.82
C VAL A 388 -2.94 17.34 15.19
N LYS A 389 -3.03 16.42 16.16
CA LYS A 389 -2.59 16.59 17.55
C LYS A 389 -1.27 15.91 17.83
N GLN A 390 -0.94 14.86 17.09
CA GLN A 390 0.31 14.14 17.26
C GLN A 390 0.87 13.58 15.96
N PHE A 391 2.21 13.62 15.89
CA PHE A 391 3.04 12.85 14.98
C PHE A 391 3.96 11.97 15.85
N TYR A 392 3.86 10.67 15.67
CA TYR A 392 4.65 9.71 16.41
C TYR A 392 5.35 8.75 15.45
N ARG A 393 6.68 8.77 15.41
CA ARG A 393 7.52 7.92 14.55
C ARG A 393 7.24 8.02 13.05
N GLU A 394 6.73 9.14 12.57
CA GLU A 394 6.19 9.31 11.22
C GLU A 394 7.18 8.88 10.13
N PHE A 395 8.46 9.24 10.28
CA PHE A 395 9.55 8.90 9.37
C PHE A 395 10.70 8.18 10.06
N THR A 396 10.48 7.56 11.22
CA THR A 396 11.50 6.79 11.92
C THR A 396 12.14 5.77 10.98
N GLY A 397 13.47 5.67 10.96
CA GLY A 397 14.19 4.67 10.18
C GLY A 397 14.17 4.89 8.66
N CYS A 398 13.75 6.05 8.17
CA CYS A 398 13.84 6.43 6.75
C CYS A 398 15.29 6.77 6.39
N VAL A 399 16.15 5.75 6.31
CA VAL A 399 17.60 5.92 6.12
C VAL A 399 17.99 6.51 4.75
N GLY A 400 17.08 6.44 3.76
CA GLY A 400 17.26 7.03 2.44
C GLY A 400 17.07 8.55 2.40
N LEU A 401 16.37 9.11 3.41
CA LEU A 401 16.00 10.53 3.47
C LEU A 401 17.24 11.41 3.64
N ARG A 402 17.36 12.48 2.82
CA ARG A 402 18.52 13.39 2.81
C ARG A 402 18.23 14.76 3.40
N SER A 403 16.99 15.23 3.29
CA SER A 403 16.55 16.54 3.77
C SER A 403 15.11 16.52 4.22
N ILE A 404 14.73 17.50 5.04
CA ILE A 404 13.36 17.74 5.51
C ILE A 404 12.86 19.03 4.84
N PRO A 405 11.63 19.05 4.26
CA PRO A 405 11.05 20.29 3.74
C PRO A 405 10.82 21.32 4.85
N LYS A 406 11.15 22.59 4.59
CA LYS A 406 11.07 23.68 5.58
C LYS A 406 9.65 23.87 6.13
N ASN A 407 8.62 23.74 5.29
CA ASN A 407 7.22 24.00 5.66
C ASN A 407 6.41 22.72 5.93
N LEU A 408 7.07 21.57 6.14
CA LEU A 408 6.41 20.27 6.32
C LEU A 408 5.27 20.32 7.37
N PHE A 409 5.51 20.97 8.51
CA PHE A 409 4.54 21.04 9.62
C PHE A 409 3.88 22.43 9.76
N LYS A 410 4.03 23.31 8.78
CA LYS A 410 3.59 24.72 8.85
C LYS A 410 2.12 24.88 9.23
N TYR A 411 1.26 23.99 8.76
CA TYR A 411 -0.19 24.09 8.93
C TYR A 411 -0.73 23.26 10.12
N ASN A 412 0.12 22.48 10.78
CA ASN A 412 -0.26 21.58 11.87
C ASN A 412 -0.05 22.24 13.24
N THR A 413 -0.64 23.43 13.41
CA THR A 413 -0.41 24.29 14.59
C THR A 413 -0.99 23.74 15.90
N LYS A 414 -1.93 22.77 15.81
CA LYS A 414 -2.56 22.11 16.97
C LYS A 414 -1.76 20.90 17.49
N ALA A 415 -0.63 20.57 16.86
CA ALA A 415 0.21 19.45 17.29
C ALA A 415 0.76 19.70 18.71
N LYS A 416 0.61 18.70 19.58
CA LYS A 416 1.11 18.72 20.97
C LYS A 416 2.28 17.75 21.17
N ARG A 417 2.42 16.77 20.27
CA ARG A 417 3.46 15.75 20.35
C ARG A 417 4.10 15.54 18.98
N MET A 418 5.42 15.61 18.96
CA MET A 418 6.27 15.37 17.79
C MET A 418 7.43 14.46 18.20
N VAL A 419 7.08 13.21 18.50
CA VAL A 419 7.96 12.23 19.13
C VAL A 419 8.56 11.28 18.11
N GLU A 420 9.88 11.11 18.16
CA GLU A 420 10.64 10.17 17.31
C GLU A 420 10.42 10.35 15.80
N ILE A 421 9.98 11.52 15.32
CA ILE A 421 9.55 11.71 13.92
C ILE A 421 10.64 11.31 12.94
N PHE A 422 11.90 11.73 13.16
CA PHE A 422 13.04 11.43 12.31
C PHE A 422 14.08 10.54 12.99
N ASN A 423 13.68 9.81 14.04
CA ASN A 423 14.57 8.90 14.73
C ASN A 423 15.18 7.89 13.72
N LYS A 424 16.49 7.64 13.81
CA LYS A 424 17.23 6.74 12.91
C LYS A 424 17.20 7.13 11.42
N CYS A 425 16.92 8.39 11.08
CA CYS A 425 17.10 8.90 9.72
C CYS A 425 18.60 9.14 9.44
N THR A 426 19.34 8.05 9.30
CA THR A 426 20.82 8.08 9.21
C THR A 426 21.37 8.81 8.00
N GLY A 427 20.55 8.96 6.94
CA GLY A 427 20.91 9.69 5.73
C GLY A 427 20.70 11.20 5.79
N LEU A 428 20.01 11.68 6.82
CA LEU A 428 19.65 13.10 6.97
C LEU A 428 20.91 13.92 7.27
N THR A 429 21.16 14.97 6.46
CA THR A 429 22.39 15.80 6.58
C THR A 429 22.16 17.16 7.21
N SER A 430 20.92 17.67 7.20
CA SER A 430 20.58 18.98 7.76
C SER A 430 19.14 19.04 8.23
N ILE A 431 18.87 19.96 9.16
CA ILE A 431 17.54 20.29 9.68
C ILE A 431 17.21 21.72 9.26
N PRO A 432 16.02 22.03 8.72
CA PRO A 432 15.60 23.41 8.44
C PRO A 432 15.45 24.22 9.73
N GLU A 433 15.97 25.44 9.76
CA GLU A 433 15.98 26.29 10.96
C GLU A 433 14.59 26.59 11.52
N GLU A 434 13.62 26.78 10.63
CA GLU A 434 12.25 27.11 11.00
C GLU A 434 11.29 25.92 10.98
N LEU A 435 11.80 24.69 11.05
CA LEU A 435 10.99 23.47 10.91
C LEU A 435 9.77 23.44 11.85
N PHE A 436 9.96 23.86 13.11
CA PHE A 436 8.91 23.84 14.13
C PHE A 436 8.35 25.22 14.49
N LYS A 437 8.61 26.23 13.67
CA LYS A 437 8.23 27.63 13.92
C LYS A 437 6.74 27.84 14.23
N TYR A 438 5.88 27.10 13.56
CA TYR A 438 4.43 27.24 13.68
C TYR A 438 3.79 26.27 14.68
N ASN A 439 4.56 25.34 15.23
CA ASN A 439 4.09 24.29 16.14
C ASN A 439 4.30 24.68 17.60
N THR A 440 3.81 25.84 17.97
CA THR A 440 4.07 26.48 19.26
C THR A 440 3.42 25.77 20.46
N GLU A 441 2.44 24.89 20.22
CA GLU A 441 1.76 24.12 21.27
C GLU A 441 2.45 22.78 21.58
N VAL A 442 3.51 22.43 20.85
CA VAL A 442 4.20 21.14 21.06
C VAL A 442 4.91 21.12 22.40
N LYS A 443 4.61 20.09 23.19
CA LYS A 443 5.17 19.82 24.50
C LYS A 443 6.26 18.74 24.49
N GLU A 444 6.20 17.82 23.54
CA GLU A 444 7.06 16.64 23.48
C GLU A 444 7.79 16.57 22.14
N PHE A 445 9.13 16.67 22.19
CA PHE A 445 10.05 16.48 21.07
C PHE A 445 11.07 15.35 21.34
N ASN A 446 10.78 14.47 22.32
CA ASN A 446 11.73 13.44 22.69
C ASN A 446 12.11 12.55 21.49
N SER A 447 13.39 12.24 21.39
CA SER A 447 14.01 11.43 20.35
C SER A 447 13.76 11.91 18.90
N VAL A 448 13.39 13.19 18.70
CA VAL A 448 12.94 13.68 17.37
C VAL A 448 13.98 13.49 16.27
N PHE A 449 15.28 13.58 16.58
CA PHE A 449 16.42 13.34 15.69
C PHE A 449 17.42 12.32 16.25
N SER A 450 17.03 11.50 17.22
CA SER A 450 17.91 10.48 17.79
C SER A 450 18.43 9.55 16.68
N TRP A 451 19.71 9.18 16.74
CA TRP A 451 20.40 8.34 15.75
C TRP A 451 20.46 8.91 14.31
N CYS A 452 20.29 10.23 14.15
CA CYS A 452 20.51 10.91 12.88
C CYS A 452 22.01 11.14 12.64
N ILE A 453 22.74 10.07 12.40
CA ILE A 453 24.21 10.08 12.30
C ILE A 453 24.78 10.88 11.12
N GLY A 454 23.93 11.18 10.12
CA GLY A 454 24.33 12.05 9.00
C GLY A 454 24.34 13.54 9.32
N LEU A 455 23.72 13.97 10.43
CA LEU A 455 23.66 15.37 10.83
C LEU A 455 25.02 15.88 11.27
N THR A 456 25.43 17.04 10.75
CA THR A 456 26.70 17.72 11.11
C THR A 456 26.49 18.96 11.94
N SER A 457 25.27 19.50 12.00
CA SER A 457 24.92 20.72 12.76
C SER A 457 23.48 20.68 13.26
N ILE A 458 23.21 21.45 14.30
CA ILE A 458 21.85 21.74 14.82
C ILE A 458 21.60 23.24 14.53
N PRO A 459 20.45 23.63 13.93
CA PRO A 459 20.08 25.03 13.74
C PRO A 459 19.89 25.74 15.08
N GLU A 460 20.46 26.94 15.23
CA GLU A 460 20.39 27.70 16.49
C GLU A 460 18.97 28.06 16.92
N GLU A 461 18.09 28.36 15.96
CA GLU A 461 16.74 28.86 16.19
C GLU A 461 15.67 27.74 16.10
N LEU A 462 16.08 26.44 16.06
CA LEU A 462 15.19 25.32 15.84
C LEU A 462 13.97 25.29 16.78
N PHE A 463 14.17 25.55 18.05
CA PHE A 463 13.12 25.54 19.08
C PHE A 463 12.75 26.95 19.59
N LYS A 464 13.15 28.01 18.91
CA LYS A 464 12.94 29.42 19.35
C LYS A 464 11.49 29.74 19.70
N TYR A 465 10.56 29.21 18.96
CA TYR A 465 9.13 29.49 19.10
C TYR A 465 8.37 28.47 19.96
N ASN A 466 9.05 27.40 20.41
CA ASN A 466 8.44 26.29 21.15
C ASN A 466 8.65 26.46 22.65
N THR A 467 8.03 27.49 23.23
CA THR A 467 8.23 27.88 24.65
C THR A 467 7.51 26.98 25.65
N THR A 468 6.66 26.08 25.20
CA THR A 468 5.83 25.17 26.01
C THR A 468 6.41 23.77 26.14
N ILE A 469 7.66 23.56 25.72
CA ILE A 469 8.29 22.24 25.73
C ILE A 469 8.39 21.70 27.17
N GLU A 470 7.93 20.44 27.34
CA GLU A 470 8.00 19.69 28.60
C GLU A 470 8.97 18.50 28.49
N ASN A 471 9.27 18.02 27.28
CA ASN A 471 10.16 16.87 27.06
C ASN A 471 10.99 17.01 25.78
N VAL A 472 12.32 17.02 25.91
CA VAL A 472 13.30 16.99 24.82
C VAL A 472 14.33 15.85 24.99
N SER A 473 14.04 14.89 25.88
CA SER A 473 14.94 13.76 26.14
C SER A 473 15.34 13.07 24.83
N ARG A 474 16.62 12.75 24.70
CA ARG A 474 17.18 12.02 23.56
C ARG A 474 17.00 12.68 22.18
N SER A 475 16.65 13.99 22.12
CA SER A 475 16.34 14.64 20.84
C SER A 475 17.46 14.55 19.81
N PHE A 476 18.72 14.52 20.24
CA PHE A 476 19.91 14.38 19.40
C PHE A 476 20.84 13.25 19.86
N GLU A 477 20.31 12.29 20.62
CA GLU A 477 21.06 11.13 21.07
C GLU A 477 21.74 10.43 19.88
N THR A 478 23.02 10.09 20.04
CA THR A 478 23.82 9.37 19.03
C THR A 478 23.95 10.08 17.67
N CYS A 479 23.81 11.42 17.65
CA CYS A 479 24.16 12.24 16.49
C CYS A 479 25.66 12.58 16.51
N TYR A 480 26.53 11.58 16.47
CA TYR A 480 27.96 11.72 16.75
C TYR A 480 28.75 12.54 15.72
N ASN A 481 28.20 12.89 14.55
CA ASN A 481 28.85 13.75 13.56
C ASN A 481 28.56 15.25 13.73
N ILE A 482 27.73 15.65 14.71
CA ILE A 482 27.51 17.06 15.04
C ILE A 482 28.82 17.65 15.54
N THR A 483 29.30 18.72 14.89
CA THR A 483 30.58 19.35 15.18
C THR A 483 30.53 20.43 16.27
N TYR A 484 29.36 20.98 16.52
CA TYR A 484 29.11 22.01 17.56
C TYR A 484 27.64 22.00 18.00
N ILE A 485 27.37 22.13 19.28
CA ILE A 485 26.04 22.26 19.86
C ILE A 485 25.77 23.73 20.19
N PRO A 486 24.79 24.38 19.51
CA PRO A 486 24.54 25.82 19.69
C PRO A 486 24.13 26.19 21.13
N GLU A 487 24.66 27.32 21.65
CA GLU A 487 24.34 27.81 23.00
C GLU A 487 22.84 28.05 23.17
N LYS A 488 22.15 28.57 22.16
CA LYS A 488 20.69 28.80 22.22
C LYS A 488 19.90 27.48 22.41
N ILE A 489 20.37 26.39 21.85
CA ILE A 489 19.73 25.06 22.05
C ILE A 489 20.00 24.58 23.48
N ILE A 490 21.23 24.77 24.00
CA ILE A 490 21.56 24.43 25.39
C ILE A 490 20.69 25.25 26.35
N GLU A 491 20.46 26.56 26.09
CA GLU A 491 19.58 27.43 26.88
C GLU A 491 18.12 26.94 26.87
N VAL A 492 17.60 26.49 25.73
CA VAL A 492 16.25 25.90 25.67
C VAL A 492 16.17 24.65 26.56
N VAL A 493 17.16 23.76 26.50
CA VAL A 493 17.19 22.53 27.32
C VAL A 493 17.29 22.89 28.82
N LYS A 494 18.08 23.92 29.19
CA LYS A 494 18.15 24.42 30.59
C LYS A 494 16.77 24.90 31.08
N LYS A 495 16.07 25.72 30.26
CA LYS A 495 14.73 26.21 30.61
C LYS A 495 13.72 25.08 30.78
N VAL A 496 13.74 24.04 29.89
CA VAL A 496 12.87 22.86 30.03
C VAL A 496 13.12 22.20 31.39
N LYS A 497 14.38 22.00 31.79
CA LYS A 497 14.74 21.42 33.10
C LYS A 497 14.29 22.30 34.27
N GLU A 498 14.53 23.61 34.20
CA GLU A 498 14.12 24.57 35.24
C GLU A 498 12.60 24.55 35.46
N ASN A 499 11.83 24.33 34.38
CA ASN A 499 10.38 24.18 34.43
C ASN A 499 9.91 22.76 34.85
N GLY A 500 10.83 21.88 35.27
CA GLY A 500 10.51 20.51 35.71
C GLY A 500 10.32 19.49 34.58
N GLY A 501 10.67 19.88 33.34
CA GLY A 501 10.55 18.99 32.18
C GLY A 501 11.69 17.97 32.04
N SER A 502 11.53 17.00 31.11
CA SER A 502 12.48 15.92 30.86
C SER A 502 13.54 16.31 29.83
N VAL A 503 14.82 16.13 30.21
CA VAL A 503 15.99 16.53 29.40
C VAL A 503 17.12 15.48 29.41
N ASN A 504 16.80 14.22 29.67
CA ASN A 504 17.81 13.17 29.80
C ASN A 504 18.40 12.83 28.42
N GLU A 505 19.71 12.62 28.37
CA GLU A 505 20.41 12.12 27.20
C GLU A 505 20.20 12.96 25.90
N VAL A 506 19.85 14.27 26.03
CA VAL A 506 19.52 15.12 24.85
C VAL A 506 20.62 15.07 23.80
N PHE A 507 21.89 15.07 24.22
CA PHE A 507 23.07 15.05 23.38
C PHE A 507 23.98 13.85 23.65
N ALA A 508 23.48 12.81 24.31
CA ALA A 508 24.27 11.60 24.55
C ALA A 508 24.88 11.09 23.22
N GLY A 509 26.18 10.83 23.21
CA GLY A 509 26.86 10.35 22.02
C GLY A 509 27.20 11.42 20.95
N CYS A 510 26.90 12.72 21.13
CA CYS A 510 27.35 13.79 20.21
C CYS A 510 28.84 14.13 20.40
N THR A 511 29.69 13.13 20.43
CA THR A 511 31.09 13.20 20.87
C THR A 511 32.03 13.98 19.95
N SER A 512 31.65 14.26 18.71
CA SER A 512 32.44 15.10 17.79
C SER A 512 32.24 16.60 18.01
N ALA A 513 31.24 16.99 18.81
CA ALA A 513 31.02 18.41 19.08
C ALA A 513 32.15 19.00 19.90
N SER A 514 32.76 20.08 19.40
CA SER A 514 33.92 20.74 20.01
C SER A 514 33.65 21.24 21.44
N ASN A 515 32.39 21.54 21.77
CA ASN A 515 31.95 21.96 23.11
C ASN A 515 31.27 20.83 23.91
N TYR A 516 31.35 19.55 23.49
CA TYR A 516 30.70 18.43 24.16
C TYR A 516 31.12 18.29 25.63
N SER A 517 32.43 18.51 25.94
CA SER A 517 32.95 18.40 27.30
C SER A 517 32.35 19.43 28.28
N SER A 518 32.01 20.61 27.78
CA SER A 518 31.47 21.74 28.58
C SER A 518 29.96 21.67 28.82
N ILE A 519 29.24 20.78 28.11
CA ILE A 519 27.79 20.62 28.29
C ILE A 519 27.49 19.95 29.63
N PRO A 520 26.42 20.35 30.34
CA PRO A 520 26.00 19.72 31.59
C PRO A 520 25.82 18.20 31.48
N SER A 521 26.26 17.45 32.50
CA SER A 521 26.23 15.97 32.48
C SER A 521 24.82 15.39 32.24
N TYR A 522 23.79 15.95 32.85
CA TYR A 522 22.41 15.54 32.71
C TYR A 522 21.85 15.64 31.27
N MET A 523 22.53 16.33 30.36
CA MET A 523 22.18 16.37 28.93
C MET A 523 22.88 15.25 28.13
N LYS A 524 23.82 14.55 28.78
CA LYS A 524 24.66 13.49 28.18
C LYS A 524 24.36 12.10 28.73
N GLU A 525 23.70 12.03 29.89
CA GLU A 525 23.40 10.83 30.68
C GLU A 525 21.89 10.63 30.82
#